data_f78729cc5ac31e5cd62d3b5daceafa4e
#
_entry.id   f78729cc5ac31e5cd62d3b5daceafa4e
#
_cell.length_a   1.000
_cell.length_b   1.000
_cell.length_c   1.000
_cell.angle_alpha   90.00
_cell.angle_beta   90.00
_cell.angle_gamma   90.00
#
_symmetry.space_group_name_H-M   'P 1'
#
loop_
_entity.id
_entity.type
_entity.pdbx_description
1 polymer ?
#
loop_
_entity_poly.entity_id
_entity_poly.type
_entity_poly.pdbx_seq_one_letter_code
_entity_poly.pdbx_strand_id
1 'polypeptide(L)'
;MPHPRVARPGRLLAALLPALLLAPPARAGGGPENVLLVVNPANADSLAVANAYVAARPVPPGNVLMLPWQDGDEAVPIDRFRKEILEPILRTIDGRRLTGQIDHVVYSCGFPWRVDFGAEIPAEVARQPMFKHPSGSLTGMTMLHAAVQSGGPNWLDPAGNRYFRVPDADGVPGATVGFRSWYGWGEQGEILELGGARYLLATMLGVTAGRGNTVAEIVRALETAAAADGSRPRGTIYFMTNGDVRTLARSGPVKVTVQAFAATGVQAEIVAGTLPQGRRDVAGLMTGTPDFDWPASGSRLLPGAICDNLTSFGGVFTPGAGQTPLSAFIRAGAAGACGAVAEPFVALPPNGAESPTGFQAKFPHPALQLHYARGACLAEAFYQAVRSPYQLLLVGDPLCQPWAVIPEVEVVDAADSRPLEPGAVLSGTVTLEPRASLPEGGIADRFELFLDGVRIAQCGIGERLPLDTTVLADGHHELRVVAIAETEIETRGRRIVPVMFANHGHALELFAEPRRVRPTDTVRLRLSGAGVESAVVFAMGRVLGRTAAGAATIE
;
A
#
# COMPACT_ATOMS: atom_id res chain seq x y z
N MET A 1 37.96 2.73 -66.92
CA MET A 1 36.89 3.58 -66.41
C MET A 1 36.53 3.06 -65.01
N PRO A 2 36.78 3.79 -63.90
CA PRO A 2 36.47 3.34 -62.57
C PRO A 2 35.08 3.84 -62.16
N HIS A 3 34.34 2.95 -61.54
CA HIS A 3 33.01 3.26 -60.92
C HIS A 3 33.13 4.13 -59.65
N PRO A 4 32.20 5.04 -59.39
CA PRO A 4 32.24 5.89 -58.19
C PRO A 4 31.76 5.10 -56.96
N ARG A 5 32.53 5.24 -55.87
CA ARG A 5 32.19 4.73 -54.56
C ARG A 5 31.16 5.66 -53.93
N VAL A 6 29.97 5.12 -53.57
CA VAL A 6 28.94 5.77 -52.76
C VAL A 6 29.41 5.79 -51.30
N ALA A 7 29.57 6.97 -50.74
CA ALA A 7 29.86 7.19 -49.35
C ALA A 7 28.59 6.90 -48.50
N ARG A 8 28.69 6.02 -47.49
CA ARG A 8 27.68 5.79 -46.48
C ARG A 8 27.73 6.92 -45.43
N PRO A 9 26.59 7.51 -45.00
CA PRO A 9 26.60 8.45 -43.91
C PRO A 9 26.87 7.74 -42.58
N GLY A 10 27.90 8.20 -41.88
CA GLY A 10 28.27 7.73 -40.55
C GLY A 10 27.17 8.14 -39.53
N ARG A 11 26.65 7.14 -38.84
CA ARG A 11 25.81 7.38 -37.64
C ARG A 11 26.74 7.84 -36.52
N LEU A 12 26.65 9.12 -36.16
CA LEU A 12 27.14 9.60 -34.89
C LEU A 12 26.22 9.05 -33.77
N LEU A 13 26.68 8.00 -33.08
CA LEU A 13 26.15 7.61 -31.80
C LEU A 13 26.64 8.65 -30.76
N ALA A 14 25.80 9.59 -30.39
CA ALA A 14 26.02 10.38 -29.19
C ALA A 14 25.82 9.44 -27.99
N ALA A 15 26.91 8.99 -27.39
CA ALA A 15 26.89 8.31 -26.12
C ALA A 15 26.55 9.35 -25.02
N LEU A 16 25.29 9.42 -24.62
CA LEU A 16 24.91 10.00 -23.33
C LEU A 16 25.42 9.03 -22.25
N LEU A 17 26.56 9.34 -21.64
CA LEU A 17 26.93 8.77 -20.36
C LEU A 17 25.88 9.25 -19.34
N PRO A 18 25.16 8.35 -18.67
CA PRO A 18 24.43 8.74 -17.47
C PRO A 18 25.49 9.06 -16.41
N ALA A 19 25.53 10.31 -15.93
CA ALA A 19 26.17 10.64 -14.68
C ALA A 19 25.44 9.82 -13.59
N LEU A 20 26.05 8.72 -13.15
CA LEU A 20 25.68 8.06 -11.90
C LEU A 20 26.01 9.07 -10.78
N LEU A 21 25.10 9.96 -10.48
CA LEU A 21 25.06 10.61 -9.19
C LEU A 21 24.76 9.50 -8.18
N LEU A 22 25.76 9.17 -7.37
CA LEU A 22 25.60 8.41 -6.14
C LEU A 22 24.65 9.23 -5.24
N ALA A 23 23.35 9.05 -5.45
CA ALA A 23 22.35 9.57 -4.52
C ALA A 23 22.54 8.82 -3.19
N PRO A 24 22.56 9.52 -2.04
CA PRO A 24 22.53 8.87 -0.75
C PRO A 24 21.33 7.90 -0.69
N PRO A 25 21.40 6.83 0.12
CA PRO A 25 20.33 5.86 0.20
C PRO A 25 19.01 6.55 0.55
N ALA A 26 18.11 6.58 -0.41
CA ALA A 26 16.79 7.19 -0.26
C ALA A 26 15.98 6.38 0.75
N ARG A 27 15.40 7.04 1.74
CA ARG A 27 14.56 6.48 2.81
C ARG A 27 13.10 6.67 2.45
N ALA A 28 12.15 5.91 3.03
CA ALA A 28 10.87 5.72 2.38
C ALA A 28 9.63 5.99 3.24
N GLY A 29 8.61 6.57 2.66
CA GLY A 29 7.20 6.60 3.02
C GLY A 29 6.36 6.47 1.75
N GLY A 30 5.29 5.65 1.73
CA GLY A 30 4.47 5.41 0.55
C GLY A 30 3.40 6.47 0.32
N GLY A 31 3.04 6.68 -0.97
CA GLY A 31 1.91 7.50 -1.39
C GLY A 31 1.07 6.77 -2.45
N PRO A 32 -0.05 7.37 -2.92
CA PRO A 32 -0.89 6.78 -3.96
C PRO A 32 -0.12 6.42 -5.24
N GLU A 33 0.92 7.16 -5.57
CA GLU A 33 1.84 6.91 -6.69
C GLU A 33 2.65 5.62 -6.55
N ASN A 34 2.77 5.10 -5.33
CA ASN A 34 3.49 3.86 -5.00
C ASN A 34 2.55 2.66 -4.82
N VAL A 35 1.25 2.82 -5.09
CA VAL A 35 0.24 1.76 -4.99
C VAL A 35 0.00 1.14 -6.36
N LEU A 36 -0.02 -0.19 -6.45
CA LEU A 36 -0.72 -0.94 -7.50
C LEU A 36 -2.05 -1.43 -6.93
N LEU A 37 -3.16 -0.86 -7.42
CA LEU A 37 -4.51 -1.27 -7.05
C LEU A 37 -4.98 -2.43 -7.93
N VAL A 38 -5.26 -3.58 -7.33
CA VAL A 38 -5.74 -4.79 -8.01
C VAL A 38 -7.25 -4.90 -7.85
N VAL A 39 -7.97 -4.86 -8.95
CA VAL A 39 -9.44 -4.80 -9.00
C VAL A 39 -10.00 -6.01 -9.73
N ASN A 40 -10.98 -6.67 -9.15
CA ASN A 40 -11.72 -7.73 -9.81
C ASN A 40 -12.87 -7.13 -10.63
N PRO A 41 -12.76 -7.03 -11.97
CA PRO A 41 -13.80 -6.42 -12.81
C PRO A 41 -15.07 -7.29 -12.94
N ALA A 42 -15.01 -8.57 -12.55
CA ALA A 42 -16.17 -9.46 -12.56
C ALA A 42 -17.02 -9.32 -11.27
N ASN A 43 -16.55 -8.58 -10.27
CA ASN A 43 -17.22 -8.39 -8.98
C ASN A 43 -17.64 -6.92 -8.81
N ALA A 44 -18.94 -6.66 -8.71
CA ALA A 44 -19.47 -5.30 -8.57
C ALA A 44 -19.02 -4.60 -7.28
N ASP A 45 -18.90 -5.33 -6.18
CA ASP A 45 -18.41 -4.79 -4.91
C ASP A 45 -16.94 -4.35 -5.03
N SER A 46 -16.12 -5.16 -5.74
CA SER A 46 -14.72 -4.82 -6.01
C SER A 46 -14.59 -3.52 -6.80
N LEU A 47 -15.42 -3.32 -7.81
CA LEU A 47 -15.45 -2.08 -8.58
C LEU A 47 -15.89 -0.89 -7.73
N ALA A 48 -16.93 -1.06 -6.92
CA ALA A 48 -17.43 0.00 -6.04
C ALA A 48 -16.40 0.43 -4.99
N VAL A 49 -15.76 -0.52 -4.32
CA VAL A 49 -14.71 -0.28 -3.32
C VAL A 49 -13.48 0.37 -3.97
N ALA A 50 -13.04 -0.12 -5.14
CA ALA A 50 -11.91 0.44 -5.87
C ALA A 50 -12.17 1.90 -6.29
N ASN A 51 -13.36 2.21 -6.81
CA ASN A 51 -13.73 3.56 -7.21
C ASN A 51 -13.75 4.52 -6.00
N ALA A 52 -14.27 4.09 -4.86
CA ALA A 52 -14.25 4.89 -3.63
C ALA A 52 -12.81 5.09 -3.14
N TYR A 53 -11.96 4.07 -3.21
CA TYR A 53 -10.57 4.17 -2.82
C TYR A 53 -9.79 5.15 -3.70
N VAL A 54 -9.94 5.08 -5.03
CA VAL A 54 -9.28 6.03 -5.96
C VAL A 54 -9.77 7.46 -5.73
N ALA A 55 -11.05 7.66 -5.36
CA ALA A 55 -11.57 8.98 -5.01
C ALA A 55 -10.96 9.53 -3.71
N ALA A 56 -10.75 8.68 -2.71
CA ALA A 56 -10.15 9.06 -1.42
C ALA A 56 -8.61 9.15 -1.48
N ARG A 57 -8.00 8.27 -2.26
CA ARG A 57 -6.55 8.14 -2.50
C ARG A 57 -6.32 8.27 -4.00
N PRO A 58 -5.82 9.38 -4.52
CA PRO A 58 -5.68 9.61 -5.97
C PRO A 58 -4.60 8.70 -6.57
N VAL A 59 -4.87 7.40 -6.60
CA VAL A 59 -4.02 6.40 -7.26
C VAL A 59 -4.01 6.69 -8.76
N PRO A 60 -2.83 6.82 -9.40
CA PRO A 60 -2.76 7.06 -10.84
C PRO A 60 -3.50 5.99 -11.64
N PRO A 61 -4.23 6.34 -12.70
CA PRO A 61 -4.93 5.35 -13.54
C PRO A 61 -4.01 4.25 -14.08
N GLY A 62 -2.75 4.60 -14.39
CA GLY A 62 -1.71 3.66 -14.82
C GLY A 62 -1.33 2.61 -13.77
N ASN A 63 -1.63 2.85 -12.51
CA ASN A 63 -1.33 1.96 -11.40
C ASN A 63 -2.52 1.06 -11.01
N VAL A 64 -3.57 0.98 -11.85
CA VAL A 64 -4.70 0.07 -11.61
C VAL A 64 -4.58 -1.16 -12.51
N LEU A 65 -4.66 -2.35 -11.89
CA LEU A 65 -4.70 -3.64 -12.57
C LEU A 65 -6.12 -4.23 -12.48
N MET A 66 -6.77 -4.39 -13.63
CA MET A 66 -8.02 -5.16 -13.73
C MET A 66 -7.66 -6.64 -13.85
N LEU A 67 -7.87 -7.41 -12.79
CA LEU A 67 -7.57 -8.83 -12.70
C LEU A 67 -8.86 -9.62 -12.47
N PRO A 68 -9.47 -10.21 -13.51
CA PRO A 68 -10.68 -11.01 -13.35
C PRO A 68 -10.45 -12.21 -12.42
N TRP A 69 -11.33 -12.38 -11.45
CA TRP A 69 -11.34 -13.52 -10.54
C TRP A 69 -12.76 -14.03 -10.39
N GLN A 70 -12.93 -15.36 -10.35
CA GLN A 70 -14.26 -15.94 -10.14
C GLN A 70 -14.66 -15.79 -8.67
N ASP A 71 -15.88 -15.34 -8.43
CA ASP A 71 -16.44 -15.20 -7.10
C ASP A 71 -16.63 -16.56 -6.41
N GLY A 72 -16.49 -16.57 -5.08
CA GLY A 72 -16.82 -17.70 -4.23
C GLY A 72 -15.65 -18.50 -3.66
N ASP A 73 -14.44 -18.34 -4.17
CA ASP A 73 -13.25 -18.99 -3.61
C ASP A 73 -12.79 -18.29 -2.33
N GLU A 74 -12.93 -18.95 -1.18
CA GLU A 74 -12.32 -18.48 0.09
C GLU A 74 -10.80 -18.68 0.08
N ALA A 75 -10.37 -19.75 -0.58
CA ALA A 75 -8.99 -20.18 -0.67
C ALA A 75 -8.59 -20.50 -2.11
N VAL A 76 -7.34 -20.30 -2.42
CA VAL A 76 -6.74 -20.64 -3.71
C VAL A 76 -5.51 -21.53 -3.48
N PRO A 77 -5.29 -22.59 -4.28
CA PRO A 77 -4.03 -23.34 -4.26
C PRO A 77 -2.84 -22.47 -4.63
N ILE A 78 -1.67 -22.72 -4.03
CA ILE A 78 -0.48 -21.86 -4.19
C ILE A 78 0.02 -21.78 -5.63
N ASP A 79 -0.05 -22.83 -6.41
CA ASP A 79 0.32 -22.84 -7.82
C ASP A 79 -0.59 -21.94 -8.66
N ARG A 80 -1.89 -21.98 -8.38
CA ARG A 80 -2.87 -21.09 -9.00
C ARG A 80 -2.70 -19.64 -8.53
N PHE A 81 -2.41 -19.41 -7.23
CA PHE A 81 -2.07 -18.08 -6.72
C PHE A 81 -0.87 -17.48 -7.45
N ARG A 82 0.21 -18.25 -7.60
CA ARG A 82 1.40 -17.81 -8.35
C ARG A 82 1.06 -17.40 -9.78
N LYS A 83 0.36 -18.27 -10.50
CA LYS A 83 0.09 -18.11 -11.93
C LYS A 83 -0.97 -17.08 -12.24
N GLU A 84 -2.07 -17.05 -11.48
CA GLU A 84 -3.27 -16.29 -11.82
C GLU A 84 -3.38 -14.96 -11.06
N ILE A 85 -2.66 -14.79 -9.94
CA ILE A 85 -2.69 -13.57 -9.13
C ILE A 85 -1.31 -12.90 -9.12
N LEU A 86 -0.29 -13.58 -8.61
CA LEU A 86 1.01 -12.98 -8.34
C LEU A 86 1.78 -12.62 -9.63
N GLU A 87 1.85 -13.54 -10.58
CA GLU A 87 2.56 -13.32 -11.85
C GLU A 87 1.95 -12.19 -12.70
N PRO A 88 0.61 -12.04 -12.85
CA PRO A 88 0.00 -10.87 -13.48
C PRO A 88 0.33 -9.54 -12.80
N ILE A 89 0.41 -9.52 -11.46
CA ILE A 89 0.81 -8.34 -10.70
C ILE A 89 2.24 -7.94 -11.05
N LEU A 90 3.19 -8.87 -10.94
CA LEU A 90 4.60 -8.60 -11.19
C LEU A 90 4.86 -8.24 -12.65
N ARG A 91 4.23 -8.93 -13.60
CA ARG A 91 4.29 -8.55 -15.03
C ARG A 91 3.73 -7.15 -15.30
N THR A 92 2.70 -6.75 -14.58
CA THR A 92 2.12 -5.41 -14.72
C THR A 92 3.08 -4.35 -14.21
N ILE A 93 3.70 -4.57 -13.06
CA ILE A 93 4.71 -3.67 -12.47
C ILE A 93 5.88 -3.49 -13.46
N ASP A 94 6.42 -4.58 -13.97
CA ASP A 94 7.55 -4.53 -14.91
C ASP A 94 7.15 -3.93 -16.27
N GLY A 95 6.10 -4.45 -16.89
CA GLY A 95 5.66 -4.04 -18.23
C GLY A 95 5.19 -2.58 -18.32
N ARG A 96 4.75 -1.97 -17.20
CA ARG A 96 4.40 -0.55 -17.12
C ARG A 96 5.56 0.32 -16.62
N ARG A 97 6.77 -0.22 -16.44
CA ARG A 97 7.95 0.47 -15.93
C ARG A 97 7.76 1.05 -14.52
N LEU A 98 7.03 0.35 -13.68
CA LEU A 98 6.75 0.73 -12.30
C LEU A 98 7.66 0.02 -11.29
N THR A 99 8.63 -0.77 -11.76
CA THR A 99 9.64 -1.43 -10.92
C THR A 99 10.45 -0.40 -10.15
N GLY A 100 10.53 -0.56 -8.82
CA GLY A 100 11.16 0.43 -7.94
C GLY A 100 10.31 1.68 -7.65
N GLN A 101 9.07 1.73 -8.17
CA GLN A 101 8.09 2.75 -7.83
C GLN A 101 6.95 2.18 -6.99
N ILE A 102 6.45 0.98 -7.32
CA ILE A 102 5.37 0.34 -6.56
C ILE A 102 5.94 -0.28 -5.30
N ASP A 103 5.46 0.18 -4.16
CA ASP A 103 5.80 -0.31 -2.83
C ASP A 103 4.64 -1.13 -2.22
N HIS A 104 3.40 -0.82 -2.63
CA HIS A 104 2.19 -1.42 -2.09
C HIS A 104 1.36 -2.12 -3.17
N VAL A 105 0.99 -3.37 -2.94
CA VAL A 105 -0.03 -4.10 -3.71
C VAL A 105 -1.32 -4.08 -2.91
N VAL A 106 -2.35 -3.43 -3.42
CA VAL A 106 -3.62 -3.22 -2.73
C VAL A 106 -4.73 -3.94 -3.48
N TYR A 107 -5.26 -4.99 -2.87
CA TYR A 107 -6.41 -5.68 -3.43
C TYR A 107 -7.70 -4.94 -3.03
N SER A 108 -8.59 -4.75 -3.96
CA SER A 108 -9.96 -4.38 -3.66
C SER A 108 -10.64 -5.54 -2.89
N CYS A 109 -11.94 -5.75 -2.99
CA CYS A 109 -12.57 -6.97 -2.48
C CYS A 109 -12.82 -7.99 -3.61
N GLY A 110 -13.43 -9.14 -3.32
CA GLY A 110 -13.77 -10.16 -4.32
C GLY A 110 -12.56 -10.97 -4.82
N PHE A 111 -11.55 -11.14 -3.97
CA PHE A 111 -10.43 -12.06 -4.13
C PHE A 111 -10.41 -13.07 -2.98
N PRO A 112 -9.78 -14.27 -3.14
CA PRO A 112 -9.59 -15.18 -2.03
C PRO A 112 -8.73 -14.53 -0.95
N TRP A 113 -9.05 -14.78 0.32
CA TRP A 113 -8.22 -14.25 1.41
C TRP A 113 -7.19 -15.25 1.92
N ARG A 114 -7.26 -16.52 1.46
CA ARG A 114 -6.39 -17.61 1.88
C ARG A 114 -5.71 -18.27 0.69
N VAL A 115 -4.46 -18.70 0.87
CA VAL A 115 -3.67 -19.45 -0.10
C VAL A 115 -3.26 -20.79 0.53
N ASP A 116 -3.71 -21.91 -0.04
CA ASP A 116 -3.38 -23.25 0.45
C ASP A 116 -2.10 -23.77 -0.22
N PHE A 117 -1.11 -24.10 0.60
CA PHE A 117 0.20 -24.59 0.15
C PHE A 117 0.56 -25.99 0.67
N GLY A 118 -0.43 -26.78 1.10
CA GLY A 118 -0.23 -28.12 1.65
C GLY A 118 0.49 -29.08 0.72
N ALA A 119 0.29 -28.94 -0.58
CA ALA A 119 0.96 -29.78 -1.59
C ALA A 119 2.48 -29.56 -1.67
N GLU A 120 2.99 -28.44 -1.16
CA GLU A 120 4.42 -28.09 -1.21
C GLU A 120 5.15 -28.33 0.12
N ILE A 121 4.43 -28.74 1.17
CA ILE A 121 5.06 -29.05 2.45
C ILE A 121 5.59 -30.48 2.44
N PRO A 122 6.90 -30.67 2.69
CA PRO A 122 7.46 -32.01 2.86
C PRO A 122 6.74 -32.79 3.97
N ALA A 123 6.55 -34.10 3.79
CA ALA A 123 5.75 -34.92 4.70
C ALA A 123 6.29 -34.94 6.16
N GLU A 124 7.60 -34.80 6.33
CA GLU A 124 8.26 -34.68 7.63
C GLU A 124 7.95 -33.33 8.31
N VAL A 125 7.82 -32.25 7.55
CA VAL A 125 7.48 -30.91 8.03
C VAL A 125 5.99 -30.82 8.36
N ALA A 126 5.13 -31.43 7.52
CA ALA A 126 3.68 -31.44 7.71
C ALA A 126 3.24 -32.11 9.03
N ARG A 127 4.10 -32.97 9.63
CA ARG A 127 3.83 -33.61 10.94
C ARG A 127 3.97 -32.64 12.13
N GLN A 128 4.64 -31.51 11.94
CA GLN A 128 4.79 -30.53 13.01
C GLN A 128 3.46 -29.79 13.25
N PRO A 129 3.05 -29.56 14.51
CA PRO A 129 1.77 -28.94 14.83
C PRO A 129 1.54 -27.59 14.11
N MET A 130 2.61 -26.80 13.94
CA MET A 130 2.56 -25.48 13.31
C MET A 130 2.21 -25.52 11.80
N PHE A 131 2.31 -26.68 11.15
CA PHE A 131 1.96 -26.88 9.74
C PHE A 131 0.70 -27.72 9.52
N LYS A 132 -0.06 -28.02 10.59
CA LYS A 132 -1.31 -28.77 10.49
C LYS A 132 -2.34 -28.09 9.59
N HIS A 133 -2.29 -26.77 9.46
CA HIS A 133 -3.12 -25.97 8.58
C HIS A 133 -2.23 -25.18 7.62
N PRO A 134 -1.79 -25.79 6.50
CA PRO A 134 -0.83 -25.21 5.58
C PRO A 134 -1.48 -24.17 4.67
N SER A 135 -1.88 -23.07 5.28
CA SER A 135 -2.53 -21.96 4.59
C SER A 135 -1.85 -20.64 4.96
N GLY A 136 -1.62 -19.80 3.95
CA GLY A 136 -1.19 -18.42 4.10
C GLY A 136 -2.32 -17.45 3.78
N SER A 137 -2.14 -16.18 4.10
CA SER A 137 -3.03 -15.11 3.68
C SER A 137 -2.65 -14.59 2.30
N LEU A 138 -3.61 -14.07 1.54
CA LEU A 138 -3.34 -13.42 0.26
C LEU A 138 -2.29 -12.31 0.41
N THR A 139 -2.43 -11.47 1.43
CA THR A 139 -1.55 -10.31 1.65
C THR A 139 -0.17 -10.74 2.14
N GLY A 140 -0.07 -11.69 3.07
CA GLY A 140 1.20 -12.21 3.56
C GLY A 140 2.01 -12.94 2.47
N MET A 141 1.34 -13.76 1.64
CA MET A 141 2.00 -14.46 0.53
C MET A 141 2.43 -13.50 -0.59
N THR A 142 1.67 -12.43 -0.84
CA THR A 142 2.07 -11.36 -1.78
C THR A 142 3.27 -10.58 -1.23
N MET A 143 3.27 -10.25 0.06
CA MET A 143 4.42 -9.57 0.69
C MET A 143 5.71 -10.39 0.50
N LEU A 144 5.63 -11.69 0.68
CA LEU A 144 6.75 -12.62 0.54
C LEU A 144 6.95 -13.12 -0.91
N HIS A 145 6.50 -12.37 -1.91
CA HIS A 145 6.44 -12.78 -3.31
C HIS A 145 7.72 -13.43 -3.84
N ALA A 146 8.90 -12.90 -3.50
CA ALA A 146 10.17 -13.43 -3.99
C ALA A 146 10.43 -14.85 -3.47
N ALA A 147 10.18 -15.10 -2.18
CA ALA A 147 10.29 -16.43 -1.58
C ALA A 147 9.20 -17.38 -2.13
N VAL A 148 7.98 -16.88 -2.33
CA VAL A 148 6.87 -17.66 -2.89
C VAL A 148 7.14 -18.08 -4.33
N GLN A 149 7.73 -17.20 -5.15
CA GLN A 149 8.07 -17.52 -6.54
C GLN A 149 9.25 -18.48 -6.68
N SER A 150 10.21 -18.46 -5.74
CA SER A 150 11.38 -19.34 -5.82
C SER A 150 11.03 -20.83 -5.65
N GLY A 151 9.81 -21.13 -5.22
CA GLY A 151 9.36 -22.48 -4.89
C GLY A 151 9.96 -22.99 -3.57
N GLY A 152 9.37 -24.07 -3.04
CA GLY A 152 9.74 -24.59 -1.73
C GLY A 152 9.24 -23.72 -0.57
N PRO A 153 9.32 -24.19 0.68
CA PRO A 153 8.67 -23.59 1.83
C PRO A 153 9.44 -22.44 2.48
N ASN A 154 10.25 -21.69 1.74
CA ASN A 154 11.13 -20.65 2.27
C ASN A 154 10.36 -19.49 2.96
N TRP A 155 9.09 -19.27 2.59
CA TRP A 155 8.22 -18.28 3.27
C TRP A 155 7.78 -18.71 4.67
N LEU A 156 7.99 -19.97 5.05
CA LEU A 156 7.68 -20.50 6.39
C LEU A 156 8.73 -20.11 7.44
N ASP A 157 9.84 -19.49 7.03
CA ASP A 157 10.86 -19.02 7.96
C ASP A 157 10.22 -18.10 9.02
N PRO A 158 10.35 -18.40 10.32
CA PRO A 158 9.88 -17.51 11.39
C PRO A 158 10.50 -16.11 11.36
N ALA A 159 11.62 -15.94 10.66
CA ALA A 159 12.30 -14.66 10.41
C ALA A 159 12.18 -14.21 8.95
N GLY A 160 11.19 -14.71 8.19
CA GLY A 160 11.04 -14.45 6.75
C GLY A 160 10.84 -12.98 6.39
N ASN A 161 10.36 -12.16 7.32
CA ASN A 161 10.25 -10.71 7.13
C ASN A 161 11.42 -9.95 7.74
N ARG A 162 12.41 -9.62 6.94
CA ARG A 162 13.59 -8.84 7.36
C ARG A 162 13.32 -7.32 7.49
N TYR A 163 12.16 -6.85 7.06
CA TYR A 163 11.69 -5.48 7.35
C TYR A 163 11.20 -5.33 8.81
N PHE A 164 10.98 -6.43 9.53
CA PHE A 164 10.63 -6.43 10.94
C PHE A 164 11.66 -5.66 11.77
N ARG A 165 11.20 -4.77 12.64
CA ARG A 165 12.06 -3.97 13.52
C ARG A 165 12.29 -4.71 14.83
N VAL A 166 13.44 -5.37 14.91
CA VAL A 166 13.83 -6.15 16.10
C VAL A 166 13.95 -5.22 17.32
N PRO A 167 13.25 -5.52 18.44
CA PRO A 167 13.50 -4.82 19.69
C PRO A 167 14.95 -5.06 20.16
N ASP A 168 15.49 -4.09 20.91
CA ASP A 168 16.81 -4.26 21.54
C ASP A 168 16.81 -5.31 22.68
N ALA A 169 17.94 -5.48 23.35
CA ALA A 169 18.10 -6.45 24.43
C ALA A 169 17.18 -6.19 25.63
N ASP A 170 16.77 -4.94 25.84
CA ASP A 170 15.84 -4.51 26.90
C ASP A 170 14.38 -4.57 26.44
N GLY A 171 14.12 -5.00 25.20
CA GLY A 171 12.79 -5.10 24.59
C GLY A 171 12.25 -3.77 24.10
N VAL A 172 13.07 -2.72 24.03
CA VAL A 172 12.65 -1.41 23.49
C VAL A 172 12.46 -1.55 21.97
N PRO A 173 11.29 -1.17 21.44
CA PRO A 173 11.03 -1.26 20.00
C PRO A 173 12.05 -0.47 19.18
N GLY A 174 12.56 -1.09 18.12
CA GLY A 174 13.51 -0.48 17.20
C GLY A 174 12.99 0.80 16.53
N ALA A 175 13.88 1.51 15.85
CA ALA A 175 13.53 2.70 15.08
C ALA A 175 12.47 2.39 14.02
N THR A 176 11.56 3.33 13.79
CA THR A 176 10.58 3.26 12.69
C THR A 176 11.25 3.76 11.41
N VAL A 177 11.17 2.97 10.35
CA VAL A 177 11.74 3.33 9.04
C VAL A 177 10.68 3.16 7.95
N GLY A 178 10.77 3.96 6.91
CA GLY A 178 9.92 3.80 5.75
C GLY A 178 10.28 2.57 4.91
N PHE A 179 9.43 2.25 3.92
CA PHE A 179 9.57 1.08 3.06
C PHE A 179 9.81 1.46 1.60
N ARG A 180 10.67 0.68 0.92
CA ARG A 180 10.81 0.66 -0.54
C ARG A 180 10.96 -0.76 -1.05
N SER A 181 10.23 -1.09 -2.08
CA SER A 181 10.27 -2.41 -2.71
C SER A 181 11.62 -2.73 -3.36
N TRP A 182 12.40 -1.73 -3.73
CA TRP A 182 13.74 -1.89 -4.31
C TRP A 182 14.86 -1.98 -3.28
N TYR A 183 14.57 -1.80 -1.98
CA TYR A 183 15.56 -2.08 -0.93
C TYR A 183 15.81 -3.58 -0.80
N GLY A 184 17.09 -3.95 -0.66
CA GLY A 184 17.50 -5.25 -0.18
C GLY A 184 17.56 -5.24 1.34
N TRP A 185 16.76 -6.08 2.01
CA TRP A 185 16.76 -6.16 3.48
C TRP A 185 17.69 -7.27 3.95
N GLY A 186 18.63 -6.94 4.81
CA GLY A 186 19.56 -7.86 5.47
C GLY A 186 18.92 -8.60 6.65
N GLU A 187 19.67 -9.53 7.25
CA GLU A 187 19.12 -10.43 8.29
C GLU A 187 18.75 -9.72 9.60
N GLN A 188 19.34 -8.56 9.86
CA GLN A 188 19.04 -7.76 11.04
C GLN A 188 18.15 -6.54 10.74
N GLY A 189 17.56 -6.50 9.53
CA GLY A 189 16.70 -5.42 9.10
C GLY A 189 17.44 -4.18 8.60
N GLU A 190 18.72 -4.32 8.30
CA GLU A 190 19.54 -3.29 7.66
C GLU A 190 19.25 -3.23 6.15
N ILE A 191 19.40 -2.04 5.57
CA ILE A 191 19.30 -1.85 4.12
C ILE A 191 20.66 -2.18 3.49
N LEU A 192 20.65 -3.09 2.51
CA LEU A 192 21.82 -3.51 1.75
C LEU A 192 21.87 -2.85 0.38
N GLU A 193 23.04 -2.42 -0.06
CA GLU A 193 23.25 -1.88 -1.40
C GLU A 193 23.04 -2.94 -2.49
N LEU A 194 23.43 -4.17 -2.22
CA LEU A 194 23.29 -5.30 -3.13
C LEU A 194 22.73 -6.53 -2.40
N GLY A 195 21.87 -7.27 -3.08
CA GLY A 195 21.27 -8.49 -2.51
C GLY A 195 20.16 -8.20 -1.51
N GLY A 196 20.04 -9.06 -0.48
CA GLY A 196 19.00 -8.98 0.54
C GLY A 196 17.63 -9.48 0.08
N ALA A 197 16.71 -9.55 1.04
CA ALA A 197 15.32 -9.91 0.76
C ALA A 197 14.55 -8.71 0.21
N ARG A 198 13.64 -8.96 -0.74
CA ARG A 198 12.77 -7.92 -1.33
C ARG A 198 11.32 -8.26 -1.10
N TYR A 199 10.53 -7.24 -0.88
CA TYR A 199 9.12 -7.36 -0.53
C TYR A 199 8.25 -6.38 -1.33
N LEU A 200 6.94 -6.62 -1.30
CA LEU A 200 5.88 -5.69 -1.70
C LEU A 200 4.87 -5.66 -0.55
N LEU A 201 4.70 -4.54 0.12
CA LEU A 201 3.69 -4.46 1.18
C LEU A 201 2.32 -4.72 0.57
N ALA A 202 1.53 -5.62 1.17
CA ALA A 202 0.26 -5.99 0.59
C ALA A 202 -0.89 -5.84 1.59
N THR A 203 -2.04 -5.36 1.10
CA THR A 203 -3.24 -5.10 1.90
C THR A 203 -4.48 -5.40 1.06
N MET A 204 -5.57 -5.81 1.69
CA MET A 204 -6.89 -5.91 1.09
C MET A 204 -7.77 -4.78 1.64
N LEU A 205 -8.50 -4.04 0.79
CA LEU A 205 -9.33 -2.93 1.26
C LEU A 205 -10.53 -3.39 2.08
N GLY A 206 -11.03 -4.59 1.81
CA GLY A 206 -12.15 -5.19 2.54
C GLY A 206 -12.48 -6.58 2.04
N VAL A 207 -13.28 -7.30 2.79
CA VAL A 207 -13.86 -8.60 2.43
C VAL A 207 -15.37 -8.49 2.49
N THR A 208 -16.07 -8.74 1.38
CA THR A 208 -17.55 -8.65 1.31
C THR A 208 -18.24 -10.01 1.44
N ALA A 209 -17.47 -11.09 1.42
CA ALA A 209 -18.00 -12.47 1.54
C ALA A 209 -18.18 -12.90 3.00
N GLY A 210 -19.13 -13.80 3.23
CA GLY A 210 -19.35 -14.45 4.52
C GLY A 210 -19.60 -13.48 5.68
N ARG A 211 -18.75 -13.52 6.72
CA ARG A 211 -18.79 -12.61 7.88
C ARG A 211 -17.96 -11.35 7.67
N GLY A 212 -17.71 -10.97 6.42
CA GLY A 212 -17.01 -9.74 6.05
C GLY A 212 -17.84 -8.48 6.32
N ASN A 213 -17.60 -7.46 5.52
CA ASN A 213 -18.23 -6.15 5.62
C ASN A 213 -19.12 -5.87 4.41
N THR A 214 -20.11 -5.02 4.57
CA THR A 214 -20.81 -4.43 3.42
C THR A 214 -19.90 -3.42 2.71
N VAL A 215 -20.14 -3.19 1.41
CA VAL A 215 -19.44 -2.14 0.64
C VAL A 215 -19.50 -0.79 1.35
N ALA A 216 -20.67 -0.43 1.89
CA ALA A 216 -20.86 0.85 2.60
C ALA A 216 -19.99 0.95 3.87
N GLU A 217 -19.80 -0.14 4.62
CA GLU A 217 -18.90 -0.16 5.78
C GLU A 217 -17.44 0.02 5.36
N ILE A 218 -17.02 -0.68 4.31
CA ILE A 218 -15.66 -0.57 3.76
C ILE A 218 -15.39 0.85 3.26
N VAL A 219 -16.26 1.39 2.42
CA VAL A 219 -16.11 2.74 1.85
C VAL A 219 -16.02 3.79 2.96
N ARG A 220 -16.91 3.74 3.94
CA ARG A 220 -16.87 4.65 5.10
C ARG A 220 -15.55 4.55 5.87
N ALA A 221 -15.03 3.34 6.11
CA ALA A 221 -13.76 3.15 6.80
C ALA A 221 -12.60 3.74 5.99
N LEU A 222 -12.57 3.54 4.66
CA LEU A 222 -11.53 4.07 3.77
C LEU A 222 -11.57 5.61 3.68
N GLU A 223 -12.76 6.21 3.53
CA GLU A 223 -12.93 7.67 3.51
C GLU A 223 -12.48 8.31 4.84
N THR A 224 -12.88 7.68 5.95
CA THR A 224 -12.50 8.14 7.29
C THR A 224 -11.00 7.99 7.53
N ALA A 225 -10.39 6.91 7.04
CA ALA A 225 -8.95 6.67 7.13
C ALA A 225 -8.15 7.69 6.32
N ALA A 226 -8.58 7.97 5.09
CA ALA A 226 -7.94 8.96 4.23
C ALA A 226 -8.01 10.39 4.82
N ALA A 227 -9.15 10.74 5.39
CA ALA A 227 -9.35 12.05 6.04
C ALA A 227 -8.57 12.19 7.35
N ALA A 228 -8.07 11.10 7.93
CA ALA A 228 -7.30 11.12 9.18
C ALA A 228 -5.82 11.44 9.00
N ASP A 229 -5.28 11.40 7.79
CA ASP A 229 -3.85 11.64 7.54
C ASP A 229 -3.39 12.98 8.11
N GLY A 230 -2.31 12.96 8.89
CA GLY A 230 -1.72 14.16 9.51
C GLY A 230 -2.64 14.85 10.54
N SER A 231 -3.82 14.31 10.86
CA SER A 231 -4.80 14.94 11.76
C SER A 231 -4.36 14.96 13.22
N ARG A 232 -3.42 14.10 13.60
CA ARG A 232 -2.89 13.95 14.97
C ARG A 232 -4.01 13.82 16.02
N PRO A 233 -4.85 12.77 15.93
CA PRO A 233 -6.02 12.65 16.77
C PRO A 233 -5.62 12.63 18.25
N ARG A 234 -6.32 13.43 19.06
CA ARG A 234 -6.16 13.45 20.52
C ARG A 234 -6.96 12.29 21.10
N GLY A 235 -6.33 11.16 21.27
CA GLY A 235 -6.93 9.95 21.80
C GLY A 235 -5.91 9.05 22.46
N THR A 236 -6.39 7.92 22.96
CA THR A 236 -5.59 6.95 23.70
C THR A 236 -5.50 5.64 22.91
N ILE A 237 -4.32 5.08 22.84
CA ILE A 237 -4.09 3.71 22.33
C ILE A 237 -4.19 2.76 23.51
N TYR A 238 -5.13 1.81 23.43
CA TYR A 238 -5.43 0.87 24.51
C TYR A 238 -4.78 -0.48 24.26
N PHE A 239 -3.98 -0.92 25.24
CA PHE A 239 -3.42 -2.28 25.31
C PHE A 239 -4.21 -3.04 26.38
N MET A 240 -5.04 -3.99 25.95
CA MET A 240 -5.88 -4.75 26.87
C MET A 240 -5.12 -5.87 27.55
N THR A 241 -5.42 -6.10 28.82
CA THR A 241 -4.87 -7.23 29.58
C THR A 241 -6.01 -8.04 30.20
N ASN A 242 -5.95 -9.35 30.05
CA ASN A 242 -6.88 -10.30 30.68
C ASN A 242 -6.18 -11.63 30.94
N GLY A 243 -6.87 -12.62 31.51
CA GLY A 243 -6.32 -13.94 31.80
C GLY A 243 -6.22 -14.89 30.61
N ASP A 244 -6.63 -14.48 29.40
CA ASP A 244 -6.54 -15.30 28.19
C ASP A 244 -5.10 -15.44 27.73
N VAL A 245 -4.70 -16.64 27.33
CA VAL A 245 -3.37 -16.95 26.79
C VAL A 245 -2.95 -16.02 25.66
N ARG A 246 -3.89 -15.55 24.86
CA ARG A 246 -3.65 -14.64 23.74
C ARG A 246 -3.14 -13.28 24.19
N THR A 247 -3.68 -12.76 25.30
CA THR A 247 -3.20 -11.52 25.90
C THR A 247 -1.91 -11.73 26.66
N LEU A 248 -1.83 -12.80 27.45
CA LEU A 248 -0.63 -13.14 28.25
C LEU A 248 0.61 -13.30 27.37
N ALA A 249 0.46 -13.85 26.17
CA ALA A 249 1.54 -14.01 25.21
C ALA A 249 2.22 -12.70 24.76
N ARG A 250 1.54 -11.56 24.89
CA ARG A 250 2.07 -10.24 24.54
C ARG A 250 2.38 -9.38 25.77
N SER A 251 2.15 -9.85 26.98
CA SER A 251 2.22 -9.05 28.21
C SER A 251 3.62 -8.47 28.45
N GLY A 252 4.68 -9.22 28.15
CA GLY A 252 6.07 -8.77 28.33
C GLY A 252 6.38 -7.48 27.56
N PRO A 253 6.30 -7.48 26.24
CA PRO A 253 6.65 -6.31 25.43
C PRO A 253 5.66 -5.14 25.54
N VAL A 254 4.41 -5.34 25.98
CA VAL A 254 3.42 -4.26 26.09
C VAL A 254 3.91 -3.16 27.02
N LYS A 255 4.42 -3.51 28.20
CA LYS A 255 4.85 -2.52 29.21
C LYS A 255 5.96 -1.62 28.69
N VAL A 256 6.99 -2.19 28.08
CA VAL A 256 8.11 -1.44 27.50
C VAL A 256 7.64 -0.58 26.33
N THR A 257 6.77 -1.12 25.48
CA THR A 257 6.18 -0.37 24.36
C THR A 257 5.38 0.84 24.85
N VAL A 258 4.52 0.68 25.86
CA VAL A 258 3.73 1.80 26.42
C VAL A 258 4.66 2.88 27.01
N GLN A 259 5.74 2.51 27.67
CA GLN A 259 6.74 3.49 28.14
C GLN A 259 7.37 4.28 26.97
N ALA A 260 7.63 3.62 25.85
CA ALA A 260 8.22 4.27 24.67
C ALA A 260 7.29 5.30 24.00
N PHE A 261 5.96 5.27 24.25
CA PHE A 261 5.03 6.29 23.76
C PHE A 261 5.29 7.68 24.34
N ALA A 262 5.96 7.80 25.50
CA ALA A 262 6.30 9.10 26.08
C ALA A 262 7.08 10.00 25.11
N ALA A 263 7.84 9.43 24.18
CA ALA A 263 8.59 10.17 23.18
C ALA A 263 7.76 10.61 21.96
N THR A 264 6.50 10.15 21.82
CA THR A 264 5.65 10.44 20.65
C THR A 264 4.61 11.53 20.90
N GLY A 265 4.34 11.85 22.16
CA GLY A 265 3.22 12.72 22.55
C GLY A 265 1.82 12.07 22.40
N VAL A 266 1.74 10.80 21.99
CA VAL A 266 0.50 10.03 21.88
C VAL A 266 0.26 9.27 23.19
N GLN A 267 -0.99 9.33 23.70
CA GLN A 267 -1.35 8.62 24.93
C GLN A 267 -1.49 7.11 24.67
N ALA A 268 -0.96 6.31 25.59
CA ALA A 268 -1.08 4.85 25.56
C ALA A 268 -1.35 4.32 26.98
N GLU A 269 -2.30 3.42 27.13
CA GLU A 269 -2.70 2.85 28.41
C GLU A 269 -2.79 1.32 28.37
N ILE A 270 -2.39 0.68 29.47
CA ILE A 270 -2.64 -0.74 29.72
C ILE A 270 -3.91 -0.83 30.57
N VAL A 271 -4.95 -1.47 30.05
CA VAL A 271 -6.26 -1.55 30.70
C VAL A 271 -6.69 -3.01 30.87
N ALA A 272 -7.21 -3.33 32.04
CA ALA A 272 -7.76 -4.65 32.33
C ALA A 272 -9.08 -4.89 31.57
N GLY A 273 -9.24 -6.09 31.02
CA GLY A 273 -10.43 -6.49 30.29
C GLY A 273 -10.16 -6.87 28.84
N THR A 274 -11.21 -7.16 28.08
CA THR A 274 -11.15 -7.58 26.67
C THR A 274 -11.20 -6.39 25.72
N LEU A 275 -12.05 -5.42 26.02
CA LEU A 275 -12.22 -4.17 25.27
C LEU A 275 -12.26 -2.97 26.22
N PRO A 276 -11.84 -1.78 25.77
CA PRO A 276 -12.07 -0.55 26.52
C PRO A 276 -13.58 -0.33 26.67
N GLN A 277 -14.03 0.09 27.86
CA GLN A 277 -15.45 0.26 28.18
C GLN A 277 -15.83 1.74 28.23
N GLY A 278 -16.85 2.14 27.46
CA GLY A 278 -17.41 3.49 27.44
C GLY A 278 -16.44 4.59 26.96
N ARG A 279 -15.31 4.21 26.35
CA ARG A 279 -14.28 5.16 25.89
C ARG A 279 -14.65 5.76 24.53
N ARG A 280 -14.56 7.07 24.40
CA ARG A 280 -14.88 7.79 23.15
C ARG A 280 -13.66 8.30 22.40
N ASP A 281 -12.47 7.95 22.86
CA ASP A 281 -11.17 8.46 22.46
C ASP A 281 -10.22 7.34 21.98
N VAL A 282 -10.76 6.22 21.51
CA VAL A 282 -9.92 5.06 21.13
C VAL A 282 -9.19 5.35 19.83
N ALA A 283 -7.91 5.71 19.94
CA ALA A 283 -7.03 6.00 18.81
C ALA A 283 -6.31 4.75 18.27
N GLY A 284 -6.36 3.64 18.99
CA GLY A 284 -5.82 2.34 18.61
C GLY A 284 -6.13 1.29 19.66
N LEU A 285 -6.09 0.03 19.27
CA LEU A 285 -6.41 -1.09 20.17
C LEU A 285 -5.53 -2.29 19.88
N MET A 286 -5.00 -2.89 20.93
CA MET A 286 -4.45 -4.25 20.92
C MET A 286 -5.09 -5.09 22.01
N THR A 287 -5.65 -6.22 21.63
CA THR A 287 -6.30 -7.17 22.55
C THR A 287 -5.96 -8.62 22.20
N GLY A 288 -6.41 -9.56 23.01
CA GLY A 288 -6.26 -11.01 22.77
C GLY A 288 -7.47 -11.74 23.38
N THR A 289 -8.37 -12.22 22.51
CA THR A 289 -9.60 -12.91 22.92
C THR A 289 -10.16 -13.74 21.75
N PRO A 290 -10.84 -14.88 22.01
CA PRO A 290 -11.55 -15.57 20.94
C PRO A 290 -12.72 -14.74 20.42
N ASP A 291 -13.46 -14.10 21.30
CA ASP A 291 -14.68 -13.37 20.95
C ASP A 291 -14.78 -12.03 21.66
N PHE A 292 -15.39 -11.08 20.97
CA PHE A 292 -15.73 -9.77 21.53
C PHE A 292 -16.97 -9.18 20.84
N ASP A 293 -17.66 -8.30 21.56
CA ASP A 293 -18.77 -7.50 21.05
C ASP A 293 -18.40 -6.02 21.18
N TRP A 294 -17.99 -5.41 20.07
CA TRP A 294 -17.60 -4.00 20.06
C TRP A 294 -18.76 -3.05 20.42
N PRO A 295 -19.97 -3.20 19.85
CA PRO A 295 -21.13 -2.39 20.26
C PRO A 295 -21.42 -2.45 21.76
N ALA A 296 -21.35 -3.62 22.39
CA ALA A 296 -21.58 -3.79 23.82
C ALA A 296 -20.54 -3.06 24.69
N SER A 297 -19.34 -2.79 24.20
CA SER A 297 -18.33 -2.01 24.91
C SER A 297 -18.74 -0.55 25.13
N GLY A 298 -19.67 -0.01 24.33
CA GLY A 298 -20.04 1.40 24.33
C GLY A 298 -18.93 2.35 23.91
N SER A 299 -17.82 1.83 23.40
CA SER A 299 -16.64 2.61 23.00
C SER A 299 -16.72 3.06 21.55
N ARG A 300 -15.93 4.09 21.19
CA ARG A 300 -15.86 4.65 19.85
C ARG A 300 -14.42 4.77 19.39
N LEU A 301 -14.14 4.27 18.19
CA LEU A 301 -12.88 4.50 17.49
C LEU A 301 -12.81 5.93 16.96
N LEU A 302 -11.64 6.54 17.05
CA LEU A 302 -11.33 7.79 16.37
C LEU A 302 -10.98 7.51 14.90
N PRO A 303 -11.16 8.50 13.99
CA PRO A 303 -10.65 8.42 12.62
C PRO A 303 -9.17 8.03 12.58
N GLY A 304 -8.82 7.06 11.74
CA GLY A 304 -7.46 6.57 11.63
C GLY A 304 -7.05 5.51 12.66
N ALA A 305 -7.91 5.11 13.61
CA ALA A 305 -7.59 4.07 14.58
C ALA A 305 -7.33 2.71 13.90
N ILE A 306 -6.27 2.01 14.33
CA ILE A 306 -5.98 0.63 13.92
C ILE A 306 -6.20 -0.33 15.08
N CYS A 307 -6.72 -1.51 14.77
CA CYS A 307 -7.08 -2.52 15.78
C CYS A 307 -6.42 -3.86 15.48
N ASP A 308 -5.95 -4.53 16.53
CA ASP A 308 -5.45 -5.89 16.45
C ASP A 308 -5.99 -6.75 17.58
N ASN A 309 -6.52 -7.92 17.21
CA ASN A 309 -6.92 -8.97 18.14
C ASN A 309 -6.12 -10.23 17.87
N LEU A 310 -5.27 -10.62 18.80
CA LEU A 310 -4.59 -11.90 18.72
C LEU A 310 -5.62 -13.01 18.90
N THR A 311 -5.94 -13.69 17.81
CA THR A 311 -6.83 -14.87 17.80
C THR A 311 -6.57 -15.74 16.56
N SER A 312 -6.87 -17.04 16.65
CA SER A 312 -6.51 -18.01 15.61
C SER A 312 -7.23 -17.81 14.28
N PHE A 313 -8.46 -17.25 14.33
CA PHE A 313 -9.33 -17.17 13.15
C PHE A 313 -9.86 -15.75 12.91
N GLY A 314 -9.10 -14.73 13.32
CA GLY A 314 -9.46 -13.33 13.09
C GLY A 314 -9.57 -12.94 11.61
N GLY A 315 -8.90 -13.65 10.71
CA GLY A 315 -8.97 -13.48 9.25
C GLY A 315 -9.84 -14.53 8.54
N VAL A 316 -10.72 -15.25 9.26
CA VAL A 316 -11.61 -16.25 8.69
C VAL A 316 -13.04 -15.72 8.65
N PHE A 317 -13.58 -15.59 7.43
CA PHE A 317 -14.89 -15.01 7.19
C PHE A 317 -15.98 -16.05 6.91
N THR A 318 -15.63 -17.32 6.89
CA THR A 318 -16.60 -18.42 6.71
C THR A 318 -17.69 -18.36 7.77
N PRO A 319 -18.99 -18.44 7.40
CA PRO A 319 -20.07 -18.55 8.36
C PRO A 319 -19.86 -19.75 9.29
N GLY A 320 -20.06 -19.54 10.61
CA GLY A 320 -19.90 -20.58 11.62
C GLY A 320 -18.46 -20.80 12.11
N ALA A 321 -17.45 -20.12 11.59
CA ALA A 321 -16.13 -20.07 12.23
C ALA A 321 -16.24 -19.41 13.61
N GLY A 322 -15.72 -20.07 14.65
CA GLY A 322 -16.07 -19.84 16.03
C GLY A 322 -15.40 -18.67 16.73
N GLN A 323 -14.81 -17.69 16.01
CA GLN A 323 -14.15 -16.54 16.64
C GLN A 323 -14.58 -15.24 15.94
N THR A 324 -14.50 -14.11 16.64
CA THR A 324 -14.87 -12.81 16.06
C THR A 324 -13.84 -12.37 15.01
N PRO A 325 -14.25 -12.16 13.74
CA PRO A 325 -13.34 -11.76 12.68
C PRO A 325 -12.96 -10.27 12.76
N LEU A 326 -11.84 -9.90 12.15
CA LEU A 326 -11.36 -8.53 12.04
C LEU A 326 -12.37 -7.55 11.42
N SER A 327 -13.32 -8.04 10.61
CA SER A 327 -14.40 -7.24 10.03
C SER A 327 -15.26 -6.52 11.07
N ALA A 328 -15.30 -7.00 12.31
CA ALA A 328 -15.98 -6.31 13.41
C ALA A 328 -15.32 -4.94 13.73
N PHE A 329 -13.99 -4.84 13.61
CA PHE A 329 -13.30 -3.56 13.79
C PHE A 329 -13.50 -2.61 12.59
N ILE A 330 -13.47 -3.13 11.36
CA ILE A 330 -13.77 -2.33 10.15
C ILE A 330 -15.21 -1.77 10.22
N ARG A 331 -16.18 -2.60 10.63
CA ARG A 331 -17.58 -2.17 10.88
C ARG A 331 -17.67 -1.07 11.92
N ALA A 332 -16.82 -1.12 12.94
CA ALA A 332 -16.73 -0.10 13.98
C ALA A 332 -16.04 1.19 13.52
N GLY A 333 -15.42 1.22 12.33
CA GLY A 333 -14.75 2.37 11.75
C GLY A 333 -13.23 2.38 11.91
N ALA A 334 -12.60 1.22 12.19
CA ALA A 334 -11.15 1.12 12.15
C ALA A 334 -10.61 1.38 10.74
N ALA A 335 -9.50 2.10 10.64
CA ALA A 335 -8.76 2.32 9.39
C ALA A 335 -8.14 1.01 8.86
N GLY A 336 -7.86 0.08 9.75
CA GLY A 336 -7.43 -1.26 9.40
C GLY A 336 -7.30 -2.19 10.60
N ALA A 337 -7.25 -3.48 10.30
CA ALA A 337 -7.05 -4.56 11.25
C ALA A 337 -6.39 -5.76 10.57
N CYS A 338 -5.82 -6.67 11.35
CA CYS A 338 -5.29 -7.92 10.81
C CYS A 338 -5.88 -9.13 11.53
N GLY A 339 -5.76 -10.31 10.88
CA GLY A 339 -6.23 -11.55 11.46
C GLY A 339 -5.62 -12.77 10.79
N ALA A 340 -5.41 -13.85 11.56
CA ALA A 340 -4.93 -15.12 11.04
C ALA A 340 -6.01 -15.83 10.22
N VAL A 341 -5.63 -16.32 9.03
CA VAL A 341 -6.54 -17.06 8.11
C VAL A 341 -6.61 -18.55 8.38
N ALA A 342 -5.74 -19.05 9.25
CA ALA A 342 -5.70 -20.42 9.72
C ALA A 342 -5.06 -20.44 11.10
N GLU A 343 -5.32 -21.53 11.87
CA GLU A 343 -4.69 -21.71 13.19
C GLU A 343 -3.16 -21.63 13.05
N PRO A 344 -2.51 -20.61 13.64
CA PRO A 344 -1.07 -20.39 13.49
C PRO A 344 -0.21 -21.31 14.35
N PHE A 345 -0.82 -22.11 15.25
CA PHE A 345 -0.15 -22.95 16.24
C PHE A 345 1.05 -22.28 16.89
N VAL A 346 0.79 -21.65 17.98
CA VAL A 346 1.83 -21.02 18.77
C VAL A 346 2.28 -21.99 19.86
N ALA A 347 3.54 -22.36 19.84
CA ALA A 347 4.12 -23.10 20.95
C ALA A 347 4.22 -22.17 22.17
N LEU A 348 3.41 -22.44 23.19
CA LEU A 348 3.63 -21.82 24.51
C LEU A 348 4.86 -22.47 25.13
N PRO A 349 5.78 -21.69 25.72
CA PRO A 349 6.87 -22.29 26.45
C PRO A 349 6.34 -23.12 27.63
N PRO A 350 6.93 -24.27 27.91
CA PRO A 350 6.63 -24.99 29.13
C PRO A 350 6.91 -24.07 30.32
N ASN A 351 5.98 -23.98 31.26
CA ASN A 351 6.04 -23.20 32.50
C ASN A 351 5.70 -21.70 32.40
N GLY A 352 4.98 -21.24 31.37
CA GLY A 352 4.58 -19.83 31.29
C GLY A 352 5.74 -18.82 31.17
N ALA A 353 6.94 -19.31 30.93
CA ALA A 353 8.09 -18.45 30.66
C ALA A 353 7.91 -17.79 29.28
N GLU A 354 8.19 -16.51 29.22
CA GLU A 354 8.17 -15.76 27.96
C GLU A 354 9.12 -16.43 26.95
N SER A 355 8.58 -16.93 25.84
CA SER A 355 9.42 -17.36 24.71
C SER A 355 9.67 -16.17 23.82
N PRO A 356 10.87 -15.64 23.75
CA PRO A 356 11.16 -14.46 22.92
C PRO A 356 11.01 -14.72 21.44
N THR A 357 10.93 -15.98 20.98
CA THR A 357 11.18 -16.30 19.58
C THR A 357 10.04 -17.01 18.84
N GLY A 358 9.15 -17.77 19.50
CA GLY A 358 8.17 -18.61 18.79
C GLY A 358 6.79 -17.97 18.60
N PHE A 359 6.26 -17.38 19.65
CA PHE A 359 4.90 -16.85 19.66
C PHE A 359 4.79 -15.51 18.92
N GLN A 360 5.75 -14.65 19.13
CA GLN A 360 5.76 -13.29 18.60
C GLN A 360 6.00 -13.22 17.08
N ALA A 361 6.44 -14.32 16.45
CA ALA A 361 6.77 -14.32 15.04
C ALA A 361 5.55 -14.13 14.14
N LYS A 362 4.41 -14.75 14.48
CA LYS A 362 3.22 -14.83 13.62
C LYS A 362 2.13 -13.79 13.92
N PHE A 363 2.30 -12.97 14.97
CA PHE A 363 1.35 -11.93 15.32
C PHE A 363 2.09 -10.60 15.52
N PRO A 364 1.39 -9.46 15.33
CA PRO A 364 2.03 -8.16 15.52
C PRO A 364 2.58 -7.99 16.95
N HIS A 365 3.82 -7.56 17.03
CA HIS A 365 4.40 -7.04 18.26
C HIS A 365 3.64 -5.77 18.69
N PRO A 366 3.53 -5.46 19.99
CA PRO A 366 2.94 -4.21 20.47
C PRO A 366 3.50 -2.94 19.83
N ALA A 367 4.73 -2.98 19.34
CA ALA A 367 5.35 -1.92 18.56
C ALA A 367 4.58 -1.51 17.30
N LEU A 368 3.63 -2.30 16.80
CA LEU A 368 2.70 -1.92 15.73
C LEU A 368 2.12 -0.53 15.98
N GLN A 369 1.53 -0.33 17.15
CA GLN A 369 0.89 0.95 17.51
C GLN A 369 1.93 2.07 17.66
N LEU A 370 3.14 1.75 18.14
CA LEU A 370 4.22 2.73 18.30
C LEU A 370 4.79 3.19 16.95
N HIS A 371 5.02 2.26 16.00
CA HIS A 371 5.45 2.61 14.64
C HIS A 371 4.42 3.51 13.97
N TYR A 372 3.13 3.20 14.14
CA TYR A 372 2.04 4.00 13.62
C TYR A 372 1.99 5.40 14.25
N ALA A 373 2.10 5.49 15.58
CA ALA A 373 2.15 6.76 16.32
C ALA A 373 3.40 7.62 15.99
N ARG A 374 4.47 7.00 15.50
CA ARG A 374 5.66 7.69 15.00
C ARG A 374 5.51 8.22 13.58
N GLY A 375 4.36 7.97 12.91
CA GLY A 375 4.03 8.53 11.62
C GLY A 375 4.19 7.57 10.42
N ALA A 376 4.52 6.29 10.64
CA ALA A 376 4.47 5.28 9.58
C ALA A 376 3.02 5.11 9.09
N CYS A 377 2.83 4.76 7.82
CA CYS A 377 1.51 4.37 7.34
C CYS A 377 1.11 3.00 7.90
N LEU A 378 -0.18 2.65 7.81
CA LEU A 378 -0.73 1.42 8.37
C LEU A 378 0.05 0.18 7.93
N ALA A 379 0.31 0.03 6.62
CA ALA A 379 1.03 -1.14 6.11
C ALA A 379 2.48 -1.20 6.61
N GLU A 380 3.18 -0.08 6.63
CA GLU A 380 4.54 0.00 7.16
C GLU A 380 4.58 -0.36 8.65
N ALA A 381 3.69 0.22 9.45
CA ALA A 381 3.60 -0.06 10.88
C ALA A 381 3.33 -1.55 11.15
N PHE A 382 2.42 -2.15 10.38
CA PHE A 382 2.08 -3.56 10.49
C PHE A 382 3.28 -4.46 10.17
N TYR A 383 3.90 -4.28 8.98
CA TYR A 383 4.98 -5.17 8.56
C TYR A 383 6.28 -4.97 9.35
N GLN A 384 6.51 -3.81 9.95
CA GLN A 384 7.60 -3.59 10.91
C GLN A 384 7.38 -4.32 12.25
N ALA A 385 6.15 -4.70 12.54
CA ALA A 385 5.78 -5.35 13.80
C ALA A 385 5.57 -6.87 13.69
N VAL A 386 5.69 -7.49 12.51
CA VAL A 386 5.44 -8.92 12.28
C VAL A 386 6.63 -9.60 11.65
N ARG A 387 7.20 -10.61 12.29
CA ARG A 387 8.38 -11.34 11.77
C ARG A 387 8.02 -12.35 10.68
N SER A 388 6.85 -12.99 10.78
CA SER A 388 6.40 -14.05 9.86
C SER A 388 4.95 -13.79 9.44
N PRO A 389 4.72 -12.92 8.43
CA PRO A 389 3.40 -12.41 8.09
C PRO A 389 2.55 -13.37 7.25
N TYR A 390 3.08 -14.51 6.82
CA TYR A 390 2.44 -15.35 5.80
C TYR A 390 1.01 -15.80 6.12
N GLN A 391 0.63 -15.91 7.41
CA GLN A 391 -0.73 -16.29 7.82
C GLN A 391 -1.64 -15.11 8.20
N LEU A 392 -1.12 -13.88 8.26
CA LEU A 392 -1.92 -12.73 8.65
C LEU A 392 -2.45 -11.98 7.42
N LEU A 393 -3.76 -11.86 7.36
CA LEU A 393 -4.44 -11.00 6.41
C LEU A 393 -4.51 -9.59 6.98
N LEU A 394 -3.96 -8.63 6.25
CA LEU A 394 -4.07 -7.21 6.56
C LEU A 394 -5.22 -6.60 5.75
N VAL A 395 -6.17 -5.95 6.44
CA VAL A 395 -7.36 -5.33 5.82
C VAL A 395 -7.47 -3.87 6.24
N GLY A 396 -7.78 -3.00 5.29
CA GLY A 396 -7.98 -1.56 5.51
C GLY A 396 -7.23 -0.68 4.53
N ASP A 397 -7.08 0.59 4.85
CA ASP A 397 -6.32 1.55 4.05
C ASP A 397 -4.82 1.51 4.37
N PRO A 398 -3.97 0.94 3.51
CA PRO A 398 -2.54 0.80 3.76
C PRO A 398 -1.80 2.12 3.96
N LEU A 399 -2.32 3.21 3.37
CA LEU A 399 -1.68 4.52 3.38
C LEU A 399 -2.13 5.41 4.56
N CYS A 400 -3.09 4.97 5.39
CA CYS A 400 -3.53 5.75 6.54
C CYS A 400 -2.37 6.06 7.49
N GLN A 401 -2.15 7.34 7.81
CA GLN A 401 -1.01 7.83 8.59
C GLN A 401 -1.37 9.06 9.46
N PRO A 402 -2.19 8.91 10.51
CA PRO A 402 -2.75 10.04 11.26
C PRO A 402 -1.71 10.93 11.93
N TRP A 403 -0.58 10.37 12.34
CA TRP A 403 0.49 11.09 13.04
C TRP A 403 1.64 11.53 12.16
N ALA A 404 1.52 11.33 10.84
CA ALA A 404 2.55 11.77 9.90
C ALA A 404 2.65 13.30 9.83
N VAL A 405 3.87 13.80 9.62
CA VAL A 405 4.14 15.19 9.26
C VAL A 405 4.22 15.25 7.74
N ILE A 406 3.14 15.71 7.11
CA ILE A 406 3.00 15.67 5.65
C ILE A 406 3.43 17.01 5.06
N PRO A 407 4.40 17.04 4.10
CA PRO A 407 4.78 18.26 3.40
C PRO A 407 3.61 18.87 2.62
N GLU A 408 3.44 20.19 2.67
CA GLU A 408 2.62 20.94 1.72
C GLU A 408 3.46 21.28 0.49
N VAL A 409 2.93 21.02 -0.71
CA VAL A 409 3.68 21.13 -1.96
C VAL A 409 3.05 22.18 -2.88
N GLU A 410 3.88 23.07 -3.37
CA GLU A 410 3.58 24.01 -4.45
C GLU A 410 4.48 23.72 -5.66
N VAL A 411 3.97 23.97 -6.86
CA VAL A 411 4.73 23.87 -8.12
C VAL A 411 4.58 25.18 -8.86
N VAL A 412 5.69 25.78 -9.23
CA VAL A 412 5.75 27.08 -9.91
C VAL A 412 6.35 26.89 -11.30
N ASP A 413 5.84 27.57 -12.30
CA ASP A 413 6.56 27.73 -13.57
C ASP A 413 7.72 28.71 -13.34
N ALA A 414 8.94 28.25 -13.58
CA ALA A 414 10.14 29.06 -13.35
C ALA A 414 10.28 30.22 -14.33
N ALA A 415 9.52 30.25 -15.44
CA ALA A 415 9.59 31.32 -16.44
C ALA A 415 8.96 32.63 -15.95
N ASP A 416 7.85 32.53 -15.21
CA ASP A 416 7.11 33.68 -14.71
C ASP A 416 6.88 33.69 -13.19
N SER A 417 7.38 32.67 -12.50
CA SER A 417 7.26 32.45 -11.05
C SER A 417 5.81 32.37 -10.56
N ARG A 418 4.89 31.91 -11.41
CA ARG A 418 3.49 31.71 -11.06
C ARG A 418 3.20 30.25 -10.68
N PRO A 419 2.28 30.02 -9.74
CA PRO A 419 1.81 28.67 -9.47
C PRO A 419 1.26 28.00 -10.73
N LEU A 420 1.62 26.73 -10.93
CA LEU A 420 1.08 25.94 -12.02
C LEU A 420 -0.38 25.56 -11.70
N GLU A 421 -1.31 26.14 -12.43
CA GLU A 421 -2.73 25.95 -12.19
C GLU A 421 -3.32 24.76 -12.97
N PRO A 422 -4.37 24.10 -12.44
CA PRO A 422 -5.09 23.06 -13.16
C PRO A 422 -5.61 23.55 -14.51
N GLY A 423 -5.33 22.79 -15.58
CA GLY A 423 -5.71 23.13 -16.96
C GLY A 423 -4.69 24.03 -17.67
N ALA A 424 -3.55 24.32 -17.08
CA ALA A 424 -2.47 25.07 -17.75
C ALA A 424 -2.09 24.40 -19.07
N VAL A 425 -1.92 25.20 -20.12
CA VAL A 425 -1.46 24.74 -21.43
C VAL A 425 0.06 24.91 -21.49
N LEU A 426 0.76 23.80 -21.66
CA LEU A 426 2.22 23.75 -21.70
C LEU A 426 2.70 23.34 -23.09
N SER A 427 3.78 23.97 -23.56
CA SER A 427 4.41 23.64 -24.84
C SER A 427 5.92 23.87 -24.77
N GLY A 428 6.68 23.18 -25.61
CA GLY A 428 8.15 23.27 -25.61
C GLY A 428 8.77 22.64 -24.36
N THR A 429 9.87 23.21 -23.93
CA THR A 429 10.53 22.83 -22.67
C THR A 429 10.09 23.77 -21.55
N VAL A 430 9.39 23.22 -20.57
CA VAL A 430 8.94 23.93 -19.36
C VAL A 430 9.89 23.61 -18.21
N THR A 431 10.20 24.61 -17.39
CA THR A 431 11.01 24.40 -16.19
C THR A 431 10.14 24.58 -14.95
N LEU A 432 9.95 23.49 -14.20
CA LEU A 432 9.17 23.49 -12.97
C LEU A 432 10.09 23.77 -11.77
N GLU A 433 9.65 24.61 -10.86
CA GLU A 433 10.30 24.88 -9.57
C GLU A 433 9.40 24.37 -8.45
N PRO A 434 9.69 23.19 -7.89
CA PRO A 434 8.93 22.65 -6.77
C PRO A 434 9.33 23.34 -5.47
N ARG A 435 8.36 23.57 -4.60
CA ARG A 435 8.53 24.12 -3.26
C ARG A 435 7.77 23.28 -2.25
N ALA A 436 8.31 23.16 -1.05
CA ALA A 436 7.63 22.46 0.05
C ALA A 436 7.77 23.23 1.35
N SER A 437 6.72 23.17 2.16
CA SER A 437 6.74 23.58 3.55
C SER A 437 6.31 22.44 4.45
N LEU A 438 6.96 22.31 5.61
CA LEU A 438 6.60 21.30 6.61
C LEU A 438 6.25 21.99 7.93
N PRO A 439 5.25 21.47 8.65
CA PRO A 439 4.98 21.88 10.02
C PRO A 439 6.22 21.74 10.93
N GLU A 440 6.25 22.53 12.00
CA GLU A 440 7.26 22.42 13.07
C GLU A 440 8.72 22.61 12.63
N GLY A 441 8.94 23.28 11.48
CA GLY A 441 10.29 23.55 10.96
C GLY A 441 10.99 22.35 10.35
N GLY A 442 10.24 21.29 10.03
CA GLY A 442 10.75 20.17 9.25
C GLY A 442 11.22 20.62 7.86
N ILE A 443 12.12 19.87 7.26
CA ILE A 443 12.64 20.12 5.91
C ILE A 443 12.31 18.95 4.96
N ALA A 444 12.18 19.27 3.68
CA ALA A 444 12.11 18.26 2.64
C ALA A 444 13.54 17.86 2.24
N ASP A 445 13.73 16.62 1.83
CA ASP A 445 14.98 16.08 1.29
C ASP A 445 15.05 16.29 -0.23
N ARG A 446 13.99 15.95 -0.93
CA ARG A 446 13.93 15.96 -2.40
C ARG A 446 12.51 16.05 -2.93
N PHE A 447 12.42 16.25 -4.24
CA PHE A 447 11.17 16.16 -5.00
C PHE A 447 11.25 15.08 -6.06
N GLU A 448 10.14 14.40 -6.29
CA GLU A 448 9.94 13.45 -7.39
C GLU A 448 8.84 13.98 -8.34
N LEU A 449 9.09 13.93 -9.65
CA LEU A 449 8.13 14.30 -10.69
C LEU A 449 7.55 13.06 -11.35
N PHE A 450 6.24 12.98 -11.36
CA PHE A 450 5.49 11.94 -12.07
C PHE A 450 4.69 12.56 -13.21
N LEU A 451 4.68 11.87 -14.33
CA LEU A 451 3.82 12.17 -15.47
C LEU A 451 2.93 10.95 -15.74
N ASP A 452 1.62 11.17 -15.72
CA ASP A 452 0.60 10.12 -15.91
C ASP A 452 0.82 8.89 -15.00
N GLY A 453 1.32 9.14 -13.79
CA GLY A 453 1.59 8.15 -12.76
C GLY A 453 2.95 7.46 -12.84
N VAL A 454 3.79 7.75 -13.84
CA VAL A 454 5.15 7.21 -13.95
C VAL A 454 6.16 8.25 -13.48
N ARG A 455 7.07 7.89 -12.59
CA ARG A 455 8.16 8.75 -12.14
C ARG A 455 9.14 8.98 -13.28
N ILE A 456 9.34 10.25 -13.68
CA ILE A 456 10.18 10.65 -14.81
C ILE A 456 11.43 11.42 -14.39
N ALA A 457 11.41 12.09 -13.23
CA ALA A 457 12.54 12.87 -12.74
C ALA A 457 12.52 13.01 -11.23
N GLN A 458 13.63 13.46 -10.67
CA GLN A 458 13.77 13.91 -9.28
C GLN A 458 14.77 15.06 -9.19
N CYS A 459 14.67 15.89 -8.16
CA CYS A 459 15.62 16.95 -7.85
C CYS A 459 15.75 17.18 -6.34
N GLY A 460 16.85 17.79 -5.93
CA GLY A 460 17.07 18.27 -4.56
C GLY A 460 16.31 19.58 -4.27
N ILE A 461 16.41 20.02 -3.01
CA ILE A 461 15.79 21.27 -2.59
C ILE A 461 16.48 22.45 -3.27
N GLY A 462 15.69 23.40 -3.79
CA GLY A 462 16.17 24.56 -4.54
C GLY A 462 16.58 24.28 -6.00
N GLU A 463 16.52 23.03 -6.42
CA GLU A 463 16.75 22.64 -7.81
C GLU A 463 15.45 22.72 -8.63
N ARG A 464 15.60 22.69 -9.96
CA ARG A 464 14.49 22.79 -10.91
C ARG A 464 14.34 21.51 -11.72
N LEU A 465 13.13 21.23 -12.17
CA LEU A 465 12.77 20.07 -12.99
C LEU A 465 12.46 20.53 -14.43
N PRO A 466 13.37 20.34 -15.38
CA PRO A 466 13.06 20.57 -16.78
C PRO A 466 12.16 19.44 -17.32
N LEU A 467 11.11 19.84 -18.06
CA LEU A 467 10.16 18.94 -18.71
C LEU A 467 10.07 19.30 -20.20
N ASP A 468 10.58 18.44 -21.06
CA ASP A 468 10.39 18.56 -22.51
C ASP A 468 9.04 17.95 -22.91
N THR A 469 8.05 18.80 -23.18
CA THR A 469 6.72 18.37 -23.58
C THR A 469 6.64 18.03 -25.08
N THR A 470 7.64 18.38 -25.88
CA THR A 470 7.63 18.19 -27.35
C THR A 470 7.69 16.71 -27.77
N VAL A 471 8.22 15.85 -26.90
CA VAL A 471 8.33 14.40 -27.13
C VAL A 471 7.08 13.64 -26.65
N LEU A 472 6.10 14.36 -26.13
CA LEU A 472 4.87 13.81 -25.55
C LEU A 472 3.67 14.10 -26.46
N ALA A 473 2.62 13.32 -26.34
CA ALA A 473 1.39 13.55 -27.11
C ALA A 473 0.70 14.85 -26.68
N ASP A 474 0.04 15.53 -27.61
CA ASP A 474 -0.86 16.62 -27.27
C ASP A 474 -2.08 16.08 -26.52
N GLY A 475 -2.64 16.87 -25.63
CA GLY A 475 -3.83 16.55 -24.86
C GLY A 475 -3.64 16.62 -23.37
N HIS A 476 -4.54 15.97 -22.65
CA HIS A 476 -4.57 15.97 -21.18
C HIS A 476 -3.47 15.06 -20.60
N HIS A 477 -2.74 15.61 -19.62
CA HIS A 477 -1.76 14.89 -18.82
C HIS A 477 -1.91 15.23 -17.33
N GLU A 478 -1.47 14.33 -16.46
CA GLU A 478 -1.38 14.58 -15.03
C GLU A 478 0.09 14.77 -14.63
N LEU A 479 0.44 15.96 -14.20
CA LEU A 479 1.70 16.21 -13.50
C LEU A 479 1.48 16.00 -12.00
N ARG A 480 2.37 15.25 -11.36
CA ARG A 480 2.37 15.07 -9.92
C ARG A 480 3.77 15.34 -9.40
N VAL A 481 3.89 16.31 -8.50
CA VAL A 481 5.13 16.60 -7.78
C VAL A 481 4.97 16.16 -6.35
N VAL A 482 5.89 15.32 -5.89
CA VAL A 482 5.90 14.74 -4.54
C VAL A 482 7.12 15.26 -3.80
N ALA A 483 6.90 15.94 -2.67
CA ALA A 483 7.95 16.29 -1.73
C ALA A 483 8.11 15.17 -0.69
N ILE A 484 9.34 14.87 -0.36
CA ILE A 484 9.72 13.81 0.57
C ILE A 484 10.41 14.47 1.75
N ALA A 485 9.91 14.23 2.98
CA ALA A 485 10.49 14.79 4.20
C ALA A 485 11.83 14.15 4.53
N GLU A 486 12.76 14.95 5.07
CA GLU A 486 14.06 14.46 5.56
C GLU A 486 13.92 13.78 6.93
N THR A 487 13.30 12.60 6.93
CA THR A 487 13.09 11.77 8.12
C THR A 487 13.34 10.30 7.82
N GLU A 488 13.50 9.47 8.84
CA GLU A 488 13.61 8.01 8.69
C GLU A 488 12.37 7.37 8.04
N ILE A 489 11.21 8.03 8.12
CA ILE A 489 9.92 7.55 7.59
C ILE A 489 9.67 8.10 6.18
N GLU A 490 10.28 9.26 5.82
CA GLU A 490 10.10 9.95 4.55
C GLU A 490 8.63 10.19 4.17
N THR A 491 7.87 10.79 5.07
CA THR A 491 6.48 11.17 4.78
C THR A 491 6.38 12.00 3.51
N ARG A 492 5.28 11.83 2.77
CA ARG A 492 5.12 12.37 1.42
C ARG A 492 3.95 13.34 1.33
N GLY A 493 4.25 14.55 0.89
CA GLY A 493 3.25 15.49 0.41
C GLY A 493 3.23 15.56 -1.11
N ARG A 494 2.13 15.97 -1.71
CA ARG A 494 2.01 16.04 -3.17
C ARG A 494 1.16 17.16 -3.68
N ARG A 495 1.51 17.66 -4.86
CA ARG A 495 0.68 18.52 -5.69
C ARG A 495 0.37 17.80 -6.99
N ILE A 496 -0.90 17.63 -7.29
CA ILE A 496 -1.39 17.04 -8.53
C ILE A 496 -1.96 18.17 -9.39
N VAL A 497 -1.46 18.31 -10.60
CA VAL A 497 -1.88 19.36 -11.53
C VAL A 497 -2.24 18.72 -12.87
N PRO A 498 -3.51 18.64 -13.24
CA PRO A 498 -3.91 18.30 -14.59
C PRO A 498 -3.49 19.44 -15.54
N VAL A 499 -2.83 19.09 -16.63
CA VAL A 499 -2.32 20.04 -17.64
C VAL A 499 -2.71 19.59 -19.05
N MET A 500 -2.57 20.49 -20.02
CA MET A 500 -2.73 20.23 -21.44
C MET A 500 -1.39 20.43 -22.14
N PHE A 501 -0.89 19.44 -22.89
CA PHE A 501 0.24 19.64 -23.79
C PHE A 501 -0.25 20.03 -25.18
N ALA A 502 0.42 21.01 -25.81
CA ALA A 502 0.03 21.57 -27.11
C ALA A 502 1.28 21.92 -27.94
N ASN A 503 1.88 20.91 -28.58
CA ASN A 503 3.09 21.05 -29.38
C ASN A 503 2.88 20.77 -30.87
N HIS A 504 1.92 19.91 -31.21
CA HIS A 504 1.77 19.35 -32.55
C HIS A 504 0.48 19.82 -33.24
N GLY A 505 -0.31 20.67 -32.57
CA GLY A 505 -1.58 21.18 -33.10
C GLY A 505 -2.71 20.15 -33.10
N HIS A 506 -2.57 19.08 -32.31
CA HIS A 506 -3.63 18.09 -32.16
C HIS A 506 -4.60 18.55 -31.06
N ALA A 507 -5.89 18.54 -31.35
CA ALA A 507 -6.94 18.78 -30.37
C ALA A 507 -7.83 17.54 -30.25
N LEU A 508 -8.01 17.03 -29.04
CA LEU A 508 -8.87 15.88 -28.77
C LEU A 508 -9.83 16.24 -27.64
N GLU A 509 -11.12 16.05 -27.91
CA GLU A 509 -12.18 16.21 -26.92
C GLU A 509 -12.84 14.84 -26.65
N LEU A 510 -13.06 14.54 -25.38
CA LEU A 510 -13.74 13.33 -24.92
C LEU A 510 -15.00 13.72 -24.15
N PHE A 511 -16.13 13.21 -24.61
CA PHE A 511 -17.42 13.36 -23.94
C PHE A 511 -17.90 12.00 -23.46
N ALA A 512 -18.35 11.94 -22.20
CA ALA A 512 -18.95 10.74 -21.60
C ALA A 512 -20.42 10.99 -21.28
N GLU A 513 -21.31 10.11 -21.71
CA GLU A 513 -22.75 10.17 -21.44
C GLU A 513 -23.30 8.80 -21.04
N PRO A 514 -24.01 8.70 -19.90
CA PRO A 514 -24.19 9.73 -18.87
C PRO A 514 -22.94 9.98 -18.02
N ARG A 515 -22.82 11.15 -17.40
CA ARG A 515 -21.64 11.51 -16.56
C ARG A 515 -21.64 10.85 -15.19
N ARG A 516 -22.76 10.32 -14.73
CA ARG A 516 -22.92 9.58 -13.47
C ARG A 516 -23.67 8.31 -13.76
N VAL A 517 -23.10 7.19 -13.37
CA VAL A 517 -23.60 5.84 -13.64
C VAL A 517 -23.42 4.95 -12.43
N ARG A 518 -24.17 3.87 -12.40
CA ARG A 518 -23.92 2.75 -11.48
C ARG A 518 -22.82 1.85 -12.06
N PRO A 519 -22.16 1.00 -11.26
CA PRO A 519 -21.04 0.16 -11.72
C PRO A 519 -21.36 -0.78 -12.91
N THR A 520 -22.62 -1.05 -13.18
CA THR A 520 -23.07 -1.95 -14.27
C THR A 520 -23.70 -1.22 -15.46
N ASP A 521 -23.79 0.10 -15.40
CA ASP A 521 -24.40 0.89 -16.47
C ASP A 521 -23.40 1.09 -17.62
N THR A 522 -23.92 1.21 -18.83
CA THR A 522 -23.12 1.52 -20.03
C THR A 522 -22.91 3.02 -20.15
N VAL A 523 -21.66 3.42 -20.40
CA VAL A 523 -21.30 4.80 -20.72
C VAL A 523 -20.89 4.89 -22.17
N ARG A 524 -21.50 5.80 -22.91
CA ARG A 524 -21.10 6.10 -24.27
C ARG A 524 -20.02 7.18 -24.25
N LEU A 525 -18.86 6.86 -24.82
CA LEU A 525 -17.75 7.79 -24.97
C LEU A 525 -17.74 8.31 -26.41
N ARG A 526 -17.72 9.61 -26.57
CA ARG A 526 -17.63 10.28 -27.87
C ARG A 526 -16.34 11.07 -27.94
N LEU A 527 -15.55 10.80 -28.97
CA LEU A 527 -14.30 11.50 -29.24
C LEU A 527 -14.48 12.40 -30.47
N SER A 528 -13.96 13.62 -30.38
CA SER A 528 -13.77 14.50 -31.54
C SER A 528 -12.35 15.06 -31.50
N GLY A 529 -11.71 15.18 -32.67
CA GLY A 529 -10.34 15.69 -32.72
C GLY A 529 -9.98 16.27 -34.08
N ALA A 530 -9.27 17.38 -34.09
CA ALA A 530 -8.66 17.96 -35.27
C ALA A 530 -7.19 17.52 -35.37
N GLY A 531 -6.75 17.07 -36.56
CA GLY A 531 -5.38 16.63 -36.78
C GLY A 531 -5.03 15.27 -36.16
N VAL A 532 -6.03 14.55 -35.64
CA VAL A 532 -5.83 13.26 -34.95
C VAL A 532 -6.02 12.11 -35.93
N GLU A 533 -5.00 11.31 -36.17
CA GLU A 533 -5.07 10.12 -37.03
C GLU A 533 -5.66 8.91 -36.30
N SER A 534 -5.36 8.78 -35.00
CA SER A 534 -5.91 7.73 -34.13
C SER A 534 -5.97 8.21 -32.68
N ALA A 535 -6.88 7.64 -31.91
CA ALA A 535 -6.98 7.88 -30.49
C ALA A 535 -7.13 6.58 -29.72
N VAL A 536 -6.61 6.57 -28.50
CA VAL A 536 -6.74 5.47 -27.54
C VAL A 536 -7.40 6.02 -26.28
N VAL A 537 -8.50 5.40 -25.85
CA VAL A 537 -9.17 5.77 -24.61
C VAL A 537 -8.78 4.82 -23.51
N PHE A 538 -8.32 5.38 -22.40
CA PHE A 538 -7.95 4.66 -21.20
C PHE A 538 -8.88 5.00 -20.05
N ALA A 539 -9.13 4.02 -19.18
CA ALA A 539 -9.66 4.26 -17.86
C ALA A 539 -9.03 3.26 -16.89
N MET A 540 -8.59 3.76 -15.74
CA MET A 540 -8.01 2.94 -14.66
C MET A 540 -6.92 1.97 -15.19
N GLY A 541 -6.00 2.46 -16.01
CA GLY A 541 -4.92 1.66 -16.62
C GLY A 541 -5.33 0.66 -17.71
N ARG A 542 -6.61 0.64 -18.08
CA ARG A 542 -7.18 -0.27 -19.08
C ARG A 542 -7.46 0.49 -20.38
N VAL A 543 -7.09 -0.09 -21.52
CA VAL A 543 -7.52 0.39 -22.84
C VAL A 543 -8.99 0.05 -23.00
N LEU A 544 -9.85 1.06 -23.05
CA LEU A 544 -11.29 0.90 -23.32
C LEU A 544 -11.57 0.74 -24.80
N GLY A 545 -10.83 1.45 -25.63
CA GLY A 545 -10.98 1.34 -27.07
C GLY A 545 -9.89 2.08 -27.83
N ARG A 546 -9.79 1.75 -29.11
CA ARG A 546 -8.96 2.42 -30.11
C ARG A 546 -9.83 2.83 -31.27
N THR A 547 -9.60 4.01 -31.81
CA THR A 547 -10.31 4.51 -32.97
C THR A 547 -9.34 5.08 -34.00
N ALA A 548 -9.64 4.92 -35.28
CA ALA A 548 -8.98 5.65 -36.37
C ALA A 548 -9.54 7.09 -36.44
N ALA A 549 -8.96 7.93 -37.28
CA ALA A 549 -9.24 9.37 -37.41
C ALA A 549 -10.74 9.76 -37.42
N GLY A 550 -11.05 10.91 -36.83
CA GLY A 550 -12.38 11.53 -36.85
C GLY A 550 -13.16 11.36 -35.55
N ALA A 551 -14.46 11.62 -35.60
CA ALA A 551 -15.38 11.39 -34.49
C ALA A 551 -15.69 9.90 -34.36
N ALA A 552 -15.43 9.33 -33.18
CA ALA A 552 -15.74 7.93 -32.88
C ALA A 552 -16.57 7.81 -31.61
N THR A 553 -17.39 6.78 -31.56
CA THR A 553 -18.16 6.40 -30.37
C THR A 553 -17.65 5.05 -29.88
N ILE A 554 -17.39 4.94 -28.58
CA ILE A 554 -17.03 3.72 -27.87
C ILE A 554 -18.10 3.48 -26.80
N GLU A 555 -18.70 2.29 -26.79
CA GLU A 555 -19.69 1.89 -25.79
C GLU A 555 -19.09 0.95 -24.75
#